data_57b73d6c5959447a7a40ff91bc1054ad
#
_entry.id   57b73d6c5959447a7a40ff91bc1054ad
#
_cell.length_a   1.000
_cell.length_b   1.000
_cell.length_c   1.000
_cell.angle_alpha   90.00
_cell.angle_beta   90.00
_cell.angle_gamma   90.00
#
_symmetry.space_group_name_H-M   'P 1'
#
loop_
_entity.id
_entity.type
_entity.pdbx_description
1 polymer ?
#
loop_
_entity_poly.entity_id
_entity_poly.type
_entity_poly.pdbx_seq_one_letter_code
_entity_poly.pdbx_strand_id
1 'polypeptide(L)'
;PMLFMFSSLGVDLMAGVSLISICFYFLAFSLTKSEKLSIYVYSVAVEILLYMILAVVCLGIQCNFQLFLIDAMFFLFSMDYVVLRKKKKNHVAILLCCVYAIALIILYMLDGFYAPLYKLDSVVIKSISIAMISGVVFLIITCMMCFLHFMSSEEGAMEKQAQFDALTELPNRFYMMAKLKNLFEADK
;
A
#
# COMPACT_ATOMS: atom_id res chain seq x y z
N PRO A 1 -14.71 11.19 2.04
CA PRO A 1 -15.69 10.20 2.54
C PRO A 1 -15.63 10.06 4.07
N MET A 2 -14.48 9.72 4.66
CA MET A 2 -14.32 9.51 6.12
C MET A 2 -14.75 10.72 6.95
N LEU A 3 -14.34 11.93 6.59
CA LEU A 3 -14.73 13.16 7.28
C LEU A 3 -16.26 13.30 7.39
N PHE A 4 -16.99 13.12 6.28
CA PHE A 4 -18.46 13.18 6.28
C PHE A 4 -19.08 12.07 7.13
N MET A 5 -18.55 10.87 7.05
CA MET A 5 -19.03 9.75 7.85
C MET A 5 -18.89 10.04 9.35
N PHE A 6 -17.72 10.47 9.81
CA PHE A 6 -17.50 10.76 11.23
C PHE A 6 -18.31 11.96 11.73
N SER A 7 -18.43 13.00 10.92
CA SER A 7 -19.27 14.15 11.25
C SER A 7 -20.75 13.77 11.39
N SER A 8 -21.28 12.92 10.48
CA SER A 8 -22.67 12.45 10.55
C SER A 8 -22.95 11.51 11.73
N LEU A 9 -21.92 10.83 12.23
CA LEU A 9 -22.00 9.92 13.38
C LEU A 9 -21.74 10.62 14.73
N GLY A 10 -21.44 11.93 14.74
CA GLY A 10 -21.10 12.67 15.95
C GLY A 10 -19.75 12.27 16.56
N VAL A 11 -18.82 11.73 15.75
CA VAL A 11 -17.47 11.33 16.16
C VAL A 11 -16.51 12.49 15.88
N ASP A 12 -16.68 13.58 16.63
CA ASP A 12 -16.01 14.87 16.37
C ASP A 12 -14.48 14.76 16.38
N LEU A 13 -13.92 13.93 17.26
CA LEU A 13 -12.48 13.72 17.32
C LEU A 13 -11.93 13.14 16.01
N MET A 14 -12.57 12.09 15.48
CA MET A 14 -12.15 11.49 14.21
C MET A 14 -12.43 12.38 13.01
N ALA A 15 -13.49 13.20 13.06
CA ALA A 15 -13.75 14.21 12.05
C ALA A 15 -12.62 15.26 12.01
N GLY A 16 -12.19 15.76 13.18
CA GLY A 16 -11.04 16.67 13.29
C GLY A 16 -9.74 16.07 12.79
N VAL A 17 -9.44 14.83 13.17
CA VAL A 17 -8.24 14.10 12.70
C VAL A 17 -8.28 13.90 11.19
N SER A 18 -9.46 13.55 10.62
CA SER A 18 -9.62 13.42 9.16
C SER A 18 -9.35 14.73 8.42
N LEU A 19 -9.70 15.86 9.00
CA LEU A 19 -9.39 17.18 8.43
C LEU A 19 -7.88 17.44 8.44
N ILE A 20 -7.21 17.12 9.54
CA ILE A 20 -5.75 17.24 9.65
C ILE A 20 -5.06 16.34 8.62
N SER A 21 -5.51 15.10 8.45
CA SER A 21 -5.00 14.17 7.43
C SER A 21 -5.16 14.73 6.02
N ILE A 22 -6.29 15.33 5.69
CA ILE A 22 -6.49 15.97 4.39
C ILE A 22 -5.45 17.08 4.16
N CYS A 23 -5.26 17.97 5.13
CA CYS A 23 -4.24 19.01 5.05
C CYS A 23 -2.83 18.42 4.90
N PHE A 24 -2.52 17.37 5.66
CA PHE A 24 -1.24 16.66 5.56
C PHE A 24 -1.01 16.10 4.15
N TYR A 25 -2.01 15.45 3.54
CA TYR A 25 -1.87 14.90 2.18
C TYR A 25 -1.67 15.99 1.12
N PHE A 26 -2.33 17.14 1.25
CA PHE A 26 -2.10 18.29 0.36
C PHE A 26 -0.67 18.82 0.48
N LEU A 27 -0.15 18.96 1.69
CA LEU A 27 1.24 19.38 1.92
C LEU A 27 2.23 18.32 1.42
N ALA A 28 1.97 17.06 1.74
CA ALA A 28 2.82 15.95 1.35
C ALA A 28 2.87 15.75 -0.17
N PHE A 29 1.78 16.06 -0.90
CA PHE A 29 1.75 16.01 -2.36
C PHE A 29 2.80 16.92 -3.01
N SER A 30 3.14 18.04 -2.37
CA SER A 30 4.21 18.92 -2.86
C SER A 30 5.59 18.24 -2.87
N LEU A 31 5.81 17.25 -2.01
CA LEU A 31 7.06 16.51 -1.91
C LEU A 31 7.24 15.46 -3.02
N THR A 32 6.16 15.07 -3.71
CA THR A 32 6.22 14.08 -4.80
C THR A 32 7.02 14.56 -5.99
N LYS A 33 7.08 15.88 -6.21
CA LYS A 33 7.84 16.52 -7.30
C LYS A 33 9.34 16.64 -7.02
N SER A 34 9.78 16.32 -5.82
CA SER A 34 11.17 16.42 -5.42
C SER A 34 11.84 15.05 -5.35
N GLU A 35 13.18 15.01 -5.29
CA GLU A 35 13.93 13.77 -5.05
C GLU A 35 13.66 13.11 -3.68
N LYS A 36 12.75 13.69 -2.88
CA LYS A 36 12.39 13.27 -1.52
C LYS A 36 11.20 12.32 -1.47
N LEU A 37 10.90 11.62 -2.57
CA LEU A 37 9.77 10.68 -2.66
C LEU A 37 9.77 9.62 -1.54
N SER A 38 10.96 9.18 -1.10
CA SER A 38 11.07 8.23 0.03
C SER A 38 10.52 8.82 1.34
N ILE A 39 10.79 10.11 1.61
CA ILE A 39 10.28 10.78 2.81
C ILE A 39 8.76 10.87 2.75
N TYR A 40 8.21 11.18 1.57
CA TYR A 40 6.77 11.19 1.36
C TYR A 40 6.13 9.84 1.68
N VAL A 41 6.63 8.75 1.08
CA VAL A 41 6.08 7.39 1.28
C VAL A 41 6.10 7.00 2.76
N TYR A 42 7.22 7.21 3.45
CA TYR A 42 7.32 6.83 4.86
C TYR A 42 6.51 7.74 5.79
N SER A 43 6.38 9.04 5.50
CA SER A 43 5.54 9.94 6.30
C SER A 43 4.05 9.59 6.17
N VAL A 44 3.59 9.26 4.97
CA VAL A 44 2.23 8.77 4.73
C VAL A 44 1.98 7.45 5.47
N ALA A 45 2.96 6.54 5.45
CA ALA A 45 2.86 5.30 6.20
C ALA A 45 2.67 5.57 7.69
N VAL A 46 3.51 6.38 8.31
CA VAL A 46 3.38 6.71 9.75
C VAL A 46 2.02 7.33 10.04
N GLU A 47 1.52 8.23 9.20
CA GLU A 47 0.20 8.85 9.36
C GLU A 47 -0.92 7.80 9.32
N ILE A 48 -0.92 6.88 8.34
CA ILE A 48 -1.91 5.80 8.24
C ILE A 48 -1.90 4.94 9.51
N LEU A 49 -0.71 4.58 10.03
CA LEU A 49 -0.59 3.82 11.26
C LEU A 49 -1.27 4.52 12.44
N LEU A 50 -0.95 5.79 12.66
CA LEU A 50 -1.50 6.58 13.75
C LEU A 50 -3.02 6.76 13.61
N TYR A 51 -3.48 7.04 12.39
CA TYR A 51 -4.90 7.21 12.09
C TYR A 51 -5.70 5.93 12.38
N MET A 52 -5.21 4.76 11.95
CA MET A 52 -5.90 3.49 12.18
C MET A 52 -5.92 3.08 13.64
N ILE A 53 -4.82 3.27 14.37
CA ILE A 53 -4.78 3.04 15.83
C ILE A 53 -5.83 3.92 16.53
N LEU A 54 -5.87 5.20 16.18
CA LEU A 54 -6.82 6.14 16.79
C LEU A 54 -8.27 5.78 16.44
N ALA A 55 -8.54 5.38 15.20
CA ALA A 55 -9.86 4.94 14.77
C ALA A 55 -10.35 3.73 15.57
N VAL A 56 -9.46 2.74 15.82
CA VAL A 56 -9.80 1.57 16.65
C VAL A 56 -10.03 1.96 18.10
N VAL A 57 -9.23 2.85 18.67
CA VAL A 57 -9.44 3.34 20.04
C VAL A 57 -10.77 4.10 20.18
N CYS A 58 -11.15 4.90 19.18
CA CYS A 58 -12.37 5.67 19.21
C CYS A 58 -13.63 4.82 19.01
N LEU A 59 -13.61 3.90 18.05
CA LEU A 59 -14.80 3.21 17.54
C LEU A 59 -14.85 1.72 17.93
N GLY A 60 -13.74 1.16 18.39
CA GLY A 60 -13.61 -0.25 18.70
C GLY A 60 -13.17 -1.09 17.51
N ILE A 61 -12.62 -2.25 17.83
CA ILE A 61 -12.07 -3.21 16.84
C ILE A 61 -13.14 -3.80 15.92
N GLN A 62 -14.41 -3.81 16.38
CA GLN A 62 -15.54 -4.35 15.63
C GLN A 62 -15.85 -3.59 14.34
N CYS A 63 -15.36 -2.35 14.21
CA CYS A 63 -15.47 -1.55 13.00
C CYS A 63 -14.46 -1.94 11.91
N ASN A 64 -13.49 -2.81 12.20
CA ASN A 64 -12.50 -3.35 11.28
C ASN A 64 -11.52 -2.35 10.64
N PHE A 65 -11.30 -1.18 11.24
CA PHE A 65 -10.30 -0.21 10.78
C PHE A 65 -8.88 -0.78 10.79
N GLN A 66 -8.55 -1.66 11.73
CA GLN A 66 -7.23 -2.30 11.84
C GLN A 66 -6.85 -3.12 10.60
N LEU A 67 -7.80 -3.58 9.80
CA LEU A 67 -7.50 -4.34 8.57
C LEU A 67 -6.74 -3.52 7.53
N PHE A 68 -6.90 -2.19 7.52
CA PHE A 68 -6.11 -1.31 6.66
C PHE A 68 -4.61 -1.34 6.96
N LEU A 69 -4.19 -1.79 8.16
CA LEU A 69 -2.78 -1.98 8.46
C LEU A 69 -2.16 -3.09 7.60
N ILE A 70 -2.95 -4.13 7.25
CA ILE A 70 -2.51 -5.21 6.35
C ILE A 70 -2.30 -4.68 4.94
N ASP A 71 -3.26 -3.89 4.44
CA ASP A 71 -3.15 -3.26 3.12
C ASP A 71 -1.97 -2.30 3.04
N ALA A 72 -1.77 -1.48 4.09
CA ALA A 72 -0.65 -0.57 4.18
C ALA A 72 0.72 -1.28 4.21
N MET A 73 0.82 -2.46 4.83
CA MET A 73 2.04 -3.29 4.78
C MET A 73 2.34 -3.73 3.35
N PHE A 74 1.34 -4.21 2.62
CA PHE A 74 1.49 -4.63 1.22
C PHE A 74 1.88 -3.45 0.33
N PHE A 75 1.23 -2.30 0.53
CA PHE A 75 1.54 -1.06 -0.20
C PHE A 75 2.98 -0.60 0.05
N LEU A 76 3.43 -0.58 1.30
CA LEU A 76 4.81 -0.22 1.67
C LEU A 76 5.83 -1.14 1.00
N PHE A 77 5.59 -2.46 1.05
CA PHE A 77 6.47 -3.44 0.41
C PHE A 77 6.54 -3.23 -1.10
N SER A 78 5.39 -3.03 -1.74
CA SER A 78 5.30 -2.79 -3.19
C SER A 78 6.01 -1.49 -3.59
N MET A 79 5.82 -0.41 -2.83
CA MET A 79 6.46 0.88 -3.08
C MET A 79 7.97 0.84 -2.84
N ASP A 80 8.44 0.15 -1.80
CA ASP A 80 9.87 -0.02 -1.58
C ASP A 80 10.51 -0.77 -2.75
N TYR A 81 9.86 -1.81 -3.23
CA TYR A 81 10.33 -2.58 -4.37
C TYR A 81 10.35 -1.76 -5.67
N VAL A 82 9.24 -1.08 -5.99
CA VAL A 82 9.05 -0.36 -7.26
C VAL A 82 9.86 0.94 -7.31
N VAL A 83 9.82 1.73 -6.25
CA VAL A 83 10.29 3.12 -6.27
C VAL A 83 11.68 3.26 -5.65
N LEU A 84 11.97 2.52 -4.59
CA LEU A 84 13.15 2.73 -3.76
C LEU A 84 14.29 1.76 -4.07
N ARG A 85 14.06 0.68 -4.81
CA ARG A 85 15.06 -0.32 -5.19
C ARG A 85 16.31 0.27 -5.84
N LYS A 86 16.17 1.37 -6.60
CA LYS A 86 17.29 2.08 -7.23
C LYS A 86 18.19 2.84 -6.22
N LYS A 87 17.72 3.06 -5.01
CA LYS A 87 18.41 3.86 -3.97
C LYS A 87 18.81 2.99 -2.78
N LYS A 88 19.74 2.02 -2.94
CA LYS A 88 20.35 1.27 -1.80
C LYS A 88 19.31 0.56 -0.90
N LYS A 89 19.54 -0.72 -0.56
CA LYS A 89 18.68 -1.51 0.36
C LYS A 89 18.29 -0.68 1.59
N ASN A 90 17.03 -0.27 1.64
CA ASN A 90 16.53 0.54 2.73
C ASN A 90 15.72 -0.38 3.65
N HIS A 91 16.27 -0.69 4.82
CA HIS A 91 15.58 -1.54 5.80
C HIS A 91 14.39 -0.85 6.48
N VAL A 92 14.11 0.41 6.14
CA VAL A 92 13.04 1.21 6.75
C VAL A 92 11.66 0.64 6.43
N ALA A 93 11.42 0.18 5.20
CA ALA A 93 10.14 -0.44 4.84
C ALA A 93 9.89 -1.71 5.65
N ILE A 94 10.91 -2.57 5.78
CA ILE A 94 10.81 -3.81 6.59
C ILE A 94 10.53 -3.47 8.06
N LEU A 95 11.25 -2.49 8.62
CA LEU A 95 11.04 -2.04 9.99
C LEU A 95 9.61 -1.54 10.19
N LEU A 96 9.09 -0.71 9.29
CA LEU A 96 7.71 -0.23 9.33
C LEU A 96 6.71 -1.38 9.23
N CYS A 97 6.90 -2.34 8.33
CA CYS A 97 6.04 -3.52 8.25
C CYS A 97 6.03 -4.30 9.58
N CYS A 98 7.17 -4.46 10.25
CA CYS A 98 7.22 -5.07 11.58
C CYS A 98 6.43 -4.24 12.61
N VAL A 99 6.54 -2.92 12.59
CA VAL A 99 5.78 -2.03 13.48
C VAL A 99 4.27 -2.17 13.24
N TYR A 100 3.82 -2.23 11.99
CA TYR A 100 2.42 -2.46 11.63
C TYR A 100 1.91 -3.81 12.16
N ALA A 101 2.70 -4.88 11.97
CA ALA A 101 2.34 -6.22 12.46
C ALA A 101 2.21 -6.24 13.98
N ILE A 102 3.17 -5.62 14.70
CA ILE A 102 3.13 -5.50 16.16
C ILE A 102 1.91 -4.67 16.59
N ALA A 103 1.64 -3.55 15.94
CA ALA A 103 0.48 -2.72 16.25
C ALA A 103 -0.84 -3.50 16.07
N LEU A 104 -0.96 -4.28 14.99
CA LEU A 104 -2.12 -5.14 14.75
C LEU A 104 -2.30 -6.15 15.86
N ILE A 105 -1.24 -6.86 16.27
CA ILE A 105 -1.29 -7.84 17.36
C ILE A 105 -1.70 -7.17 18.67
N ILE A 106 -1.11 -6.01 18.99
CA ILE A 106 -1.45 -5.27 20.21
C ILE A 106 -2.92 -4.85 20.20
N LEU A 107 -3.45 -4.35 19.09
CA LEU A 107 -4.85 -3.95 18.99
C LEU A 107 -5.80 -5.14 19.25
N TYR A 108 -5.49 -6.33 18.72
CA TYR A 108 -6.29 -7.54 18.99
C TYR A 108 -6.12 -8.05 20.42
N MET A 109 -4.94 -7.94 21.02
CA MET A 109 -4.72 -8.33 22.41
C MET A 109 -5.42 -7.41 23.42
N LEU A 110 -5.58 -6.13 23.07
CA LEU A 110 -6.25 -5.15 23.90
C LEU A 110 -7.78 -5.19 23.76
N ASP A 111 -8.32 -5.96 22.79
CA ASP A 111 -9.77 -6.10 22.65
C ASP A 111 -10.38 -6.69 23.91
N GLY A 112 -11.44 -6.07 24.40
CA GLY A 112 -12.09 -6.44 25.67
C GLY A 112 -11.48 -5.80 26.94
N PHE A 113 -10.27 -5.22 26.89
CA PHE A 113 -9.69 -4.51 28.03
C PHE A 113 -10.09 -3.04 28.09
N TYR A 114 -10.52 -2.47 26.97
CA TYR A 114 -11.00 -1.08 26.93
C TYR A 114 -12.35 -0.96 26.21
N ALA A 115 -13.17 -0.02 26.65
CA ALA A 115 -14.39 0.34 25.94
C ALA A 115 -14.09 1.41 24.90
N PRO A 116 -14.66 1.32 23.68
CA PRO A 116 -14.49 2.37 22.69
C PRO A 116 -14.99 3.71 23.20
N LEU A 117 -14.35 4.79 22.79
CA LEU A 117 -14.67 6.16 23.22
C LEU A 117 -16.09 6.56 22.81
N TYR A 118 -16.52 6.12 21.63
CA TYR A 118 -17.85 6.37 21.09
C TYR A 118 -18.63 5.05 20.98
N LYS A 119 -19.81 5.03 21.60
CA LYS A 119 -20.73 3.90 21.50
C LYS A 119 -21.65 4.09 20.30
N LEU A 120 -21.48 3.26 19.29
CA LEU A 120 -22.33 3.25 18.10
C LEU A 120 -23.37 2.14 18.17
N ASP A 121 -24.47 2.31 17.47
CA ASP A 121 -25.48 1.28 17.30
C ASP A 121 -24.93 0.07 16.55
N SER A 122 -25.39 -1.13 16.91
CA SER A 122 -24.94 -2.39 16.31
C SER A 122 -25.13 -2.45 14.78
N VAL A 123 -26.19 -1.80 14.27
CA VAL A 123 -26.44 -1.71 12.82
C VAL A 123 -25.39 -0.82 12.14
N VAL A 124 -25.04 0.29 12.77
CA VAL A 124 -24.01 1.22 12.27
C VAL A 124 -22.63 0.52 12.26
N ILE A 125 -22.29 -0.16 13.35
CA ILE A 125 -21.02 -0.93 13.44
C ILE A 125 -20.92 -1.95 12.30
N LYS A 126 -21.98 -2.74 12.06
CA LYS A 126 -22.01 -3.73 10.97
C LYS A 126 -21.85 -3.07 9.60
N SER A 127 -22.54 -1.94 9.37
CA SER A 127 -22.46 -1.23 8.09
C SER A 127 -21.03 -0.71 7.85
N ILE A 128 -20.41 -0.11 8.87
CA ILE A 128 -19.01 0.35 8.80
C ILE A 128 -18.08 -0.84 8.56
N SER A 129 -18.23 -1.93 9.32
CA SER A 129 -17.39 -3.13 9.19
C SER A 129 -17.43 -3.70 7.76
N ILE A 130 -18.64 -3.85 7.18
CA ILE A 130 -18.78 -4.33 5.80
C ILE A 130 -18.09 -3.38 4.81
N ALA A 131 -18.28 -2.07 4.97
CA ALA A 131 -17.65 -1.06 4.11
C ALA A 131 -16.11 -1.11 4.22
N MET A 132 -15.57 -1.26 5.46
CA MET A 132 -14.13 -1.37 5.69
C MET A 132 -13.55 -2.64 5.06
N ILE A 133 -14.16 -3.80 5.30
CA ILE A 133 -13.72 -5.08 4.71
C ILE A 133 -13.75 -4.98 3.18
N SER A 134 -14.85 -4.47 2.60
CA SER A 134 -14.96 -4.31 1.14
C SER A 134 -13.90 -3.37 0.60
N GLY A 135 -13.62 -2.27 1.31
CA GLY A 135 -12.59 -1.30 0.95
C GLY A 135 -11.19 -1.91 0.96
N VAL A 136 -10.84 -2.64 2.01
CA VAL A 136 -9.54 -3.34 2.13
C VAL A 136 -9.36 -4.37 1.00
N VAL A 137 -10.37 -5.22 0.74
CA VAL A 137 -10.31 -6.21 -0.34
C VAL A 137 -10.13 -5.52 -1.71
N PHE A 138 -10.87 -4.45 -1.96
CA PHE A 138 -10.74 -3.67 -3.21
C PHE A 138 -9.33 -3.07 -3.36
N LEU A 139 -8.77 -2.48 -2.28
CA LEU A 139 -7.44 -1.88 -2.31
C LEU A 139 -6.35 -2.92 -2.51
N ILE A 140 -6.40 -4.07 -1.81
CA ILE A 140 -5.44 -5.16 -1.99
C ILE A 140 -5.44 -5.65 -3.44
N ILE A 141 -6.62 -5.89 -4.03
CA ILE A 141 -6.73 -6.33 -5.44
C ILE A 141 -6.12 -5.27 -6.36
N THR A 142 -6.45 -3.99 -6.15
CA THR A 142 -5.94 -2.90 -6.98
C THR A 142 -4.41 -2.78 -6.88
N CYS A 143 -3.87 -2.79 -5.65
CA CYS A 143 -2.44 -2.75 -5.43
C CYS A 143 -1.72 -3.96 -6.05
N MET A 144 -2.32 -5.16 -5.95
CA MET A 144 -1.76 -6.37 -6.53
C MET A 144 -1.72 -6.30 -8.06
N MET A 145 -2.80 -5.82 -8.69
CA MET A 145 -2.86 -5.62 -10.15
C MET A 145 -1.81 -4.60 -10.63
N CYS A 146 -1.67 -3.48 -9.92
CA CYS A 146 -0.66 -2.48 -10.22
C CYS A 146 0.77 -3.05 -10.08
N PHE A 147 1.02 -3.82 -9.03
CA PHE A 147 2.31 -4.45 -8.79
C PHE A 147 2.66 -5.48 -9.87
N LEU A 148 1.71 -6.36 -10.23
CA LEU A 148 1.89 -7.35 -11.31
C LEU A 148 2.14 -6.68 -12.67
N HIS A 149 1.40 -5.61 -12.97
CA HIS A 149 1.62 -4.84 -14.21
C HIS A 149 3.03 -4.24 -14.26
N PHE A 150 3.48 -3.68 -13.14
CA PHE A 150 4.84 -3.15 -13.04
C PHE A 150 5.90 -4.26 -13.24
N MET A 151 5.74 -5.41 -12.57
CA MET A 151 6.66 -6.55 -12.70
C MET A 151 6.76 -7.04 -14.15
N SER A 152 5.62 -7.23 -14.83
CA SER A 152 5.58 -7.65 -16.24
C SER A 152 6.26 -6.63 -17.17
N SER A 153 6.12 -5.34 -16.89
CA SER A 153 6.80 -4.28 -17.64
C SER A 153 8.33 -4.31 -17.45
N GLU A 154 8.81 -4.56 -16.23
CA GLU A 154 10.24 -4.69 -15.93
C GLU A 154 10.84 -5.95 -16.58
N GLU A 155 10.13 -7.08 -16.54
CA GLU A 155 10.55 -8.32 -17.21
C GLU A 155 10.71 -8.10 -18.72
N GLY A 156 9.72 -7.49 -19.37
CA GLY A 156 9.81 -7.17 -20.80
C GLY A 156 10.95 -6.21 -21.15
N ALA A 157 11.28 -5.27 -20.25
CA ALA A 157 12.42 -4.38 -20.46
C ALA A 157 13.74 -5.12 -20.30
N MET A 158 13.87 -6.02 -19.32
CA MET A 158 15.05 -6.86 -19.14
C MET A 158 15.26 -7.85 -20.29
N GLU A 159 14.20 -8.46 -20.80
CA GLU A 159 14.26 -9.33 -21.98
C GLU A 159 14.78 -8.58 -23.21
N LYS A 160 14.27 -7.37 -23.46
CA LYS A 160 14.77 -6.53 -24.56
C LYS A 160 16.26 -6.21 -24.40
N GLN A 161 16.70 -5.85 -23.20
CA GLN A 161 18.12 -5.59 -22.92
C GLN A 161 18.99 -6.84 -23.11
N ALA A 162 18.47 -8.03 -22.76
CA ALA A 162 19.19 -9.29 -22.96
C ALA A 162 19.24 -9.73 -24.43
N GLN A 163 18.33 -9.27 -25.27
CA GLN A 163 18.24 -9.61 -26.69
C GLN A 163 19.23 -8.84 -27.56
N PHE A 164 19.67 -7.65 -27.12
CA PHE A 164 20.55 -6.78 -27.90
C PHE A 164 21.89 -6.57 -27.19
N ASP A 165 22.97 -6.46 -27.98
CA ASP A 165 24.29 -6.11 -27.48
C ASP A 165 24.33 -4.61 -27.14
N ALA A 166 24.77 -4.26 -25.91
CA ALA A 166 24.74 -2.89 -25.40
C ALA A 166 25.68 -1.92 -26.14
N LEU A 167 26.69 -2.42 -26.89
CA LEU A 167 27.66 -1.60 -27.62
C LEU A 167 27.27 -1.38 -29.05
N THR A 168 26.76 -2.46 -29.70
CA THR A 168 26.49 -2.44 -31.13
C THR A 168 25.02 -2.26 -31.48
N GLU A 169 24.13 -2.34 -30.47
CA GLU A 169 22.67 -2.36 -30.63
C GLU A 169 22.15 -3.46 -31.57
N LEU A 170 23.02 -4.43 -31.94
CA LEU A 170 22.65 -5.57 -32.75
C LEU A 170 22.08 -6.69 -31.88
N PRO A 171 21.20 -7.54 -32.43
CA PRO A 171 20.72 -8.73 -31.73
C PRO A 171 21.89 -9.59 -31.29
N ASN A 172 21.93 -9.99 -30.01
CA ASN A 172 22.99 -10.80 -29.52
C ASN A 172 22.92 -12.21 -30.14
N ARG A 173 24.08 -12.91 -30.19
CA ARG A 173 24.21 -14.21 -30.80
C ARG A 173 23.21 -15.24 -30.26
N PHE A 174 22.94 -15.20 -28.96
CA PHE A 174 22.02 -16.15 -28.33
C PHE A 174 20.58 -15.96 -28.82
N TYR A 175 20.12 -14.74 -28.89
CA TYR A 175 18.79 -14.38 -29.42
C TYR A 175 18.65 -14.75 -30.89
N MET A 176 19.67 -14.46 -31.71
CA MET A 176 19.69 -14.83 -33.12
C MET A 176 19.59 -16.35 -33.34
N MET A 177 20.36 -17.14 -32.60
CA MET A 177 20.32 -18.59 -32.68
C MET A 177 19.00 -19.20 -32.25
N ALA A 178 18.38 -18.65 -31.16
CA ALA A 178 17.07 -19.09 -30.71
C ALA A 178 15.98 -18.80 -31.75
N LYS A 179 16.03 -17.61 -32.38
CA LYS A 179 15.09 -17.22 -33.42
C LYS A 179 15.24 -18.07 -34.71
N LEU A 180 16.47 -18.36 -35.12
CA LEU A 180 16.74 -19.25 -36.25
C LEU A 180 16.21 -20.66 -35.97
N LYS A 181 16.44 -21.20 -34.78
CA LYS A 181 15.95 -22.54 -34.40
C LYS A 181 14.41 -22.59 -34.51
N ASN A 182 13.71 -21.59 -33.99
CA ASN A 182 12.24 -21.55 -34.05
C ASN A 182 11.72 -21.44 -35.50
N LEU A 183 12.43 -20.75 -36.40
CA LEU A 183 12.09 -20.71 -37.82
C LEU A 183 12.24 -22.05 -38.49
N PHE A 184 13.31 -22.79 -38.20
CA PHE A 184 13.55 -24.15 -38.73
C PHE A 184 12.58 -25.20 -38.17
N GLU A 185 12.04 -24.99 -36.97
CA GLU A 185 11.04 -25.90 -36.36
C GLU A 185 9.63 -25.60 -36.87
N ALA A 186 9.32 -24.37 -37.26
CA ALA A 186 8.02 -23.97 -37.81
C ALA A 186 7.84 -24.39 -39.29
N ASP A 187 8.90 -24.75 -39.97
CA ASP A 187 8.89 -25.13 -41.41
C ASP A 187 8.80 -26.68 -41.59
N LYS A 188 8.57 -27.41 -40.49
CA LYS A 188 8.34 -28.86 -40.45
C LYS A 188 6.88 -29.18 -40.14
#